data_eb50a0e237cc63b26ed36fa902b629b5
#
_entry.id   eb50a0e237cc63b26ed36fa902b629b5
#
_cell.length_a   1.000
_cell.length_b   1.000
_cell.length_c   1.000
_cell.angle_alpha   90.00
_cell.angle_beta   90.00
_cell.angle_gamma   90.00
#
_symmetry.space_group_name_H-M   'P 1'
#
loop_
_entity.id
_entity.type
_entity.pdbx_description
1 polymer ?
#
loop_
_entity_poly.entity_id
_entity_poly.type
_entity_poly.pdbx_seq_one_letter_code
_entity_poly.pdbx_strand_id
1 'polypeptide(L)'
;MKALITGASSGIGKEMAKYLLNYNYELFLVAKDKDQLDKIFKDYKQVKTYGYDLTKEKECIKLYEKLKEEKIDFLINNAGFGDAGNFTETDLTKEMNMIDLNIKAYHILTKLFLKDFTQRNYGRILEVASMAGFMPGPYMATYYATKNYIVSLTLDIYEELKKDNSNVKISMFCPGPVNTNFNNVANVKFNISSISSTFAAKYAIDNTFKNKLIIIPPNMKINYLLTKIVPTKIVLGVNSLIQRRDK
;
A
#
# COMPACT_ATOMS: atom_id res chain seq x y z
N MET A 1 16.39 -13.24 6.15
CA MET A 1 14.95 -12.91 6.15
C MET A 1 14.46 -12.73 4.73
N LYS A 2 13.19 -13.05 4.46
CA LYS A 2 12.58 -13.01 3.13
C LYS A 2 11.41 -12.04 3.10
N ALA A 3 11.40 -11.13 2.12
CA ALA A 3 10.31 -10.15 1.98
C ALA A 3 9.65 -10.24 0.59
N LEU A 4 8.33 -10.25 0.58
CA LEU A 4 7.50 -10.13 -0.62
C LEU A 4 7.00 -8.70 -0.74
N ILE A 5 7.21 -8.07 -1.90
CA ILE A 5 6.77 -6.69 -2.16
C ILE A 5 5.94 -6.66 -3.44
N THR A 6 4.69 -6.23 -3.34
CA THR A 6 3.83 -6.00 -4.51
C THR A 6 3.99 -4.58 -5.05
N GLY A 7 3.87 -4.40 -6.36
CA GLY A 7 4.06 -3.11 -7.02
C GLY A 7 5.49 -2.58 -6.94
N ALA A 8 6.48 -3.46 -7.02
CA ALA A 8 7.89 -3.14 -6.82
C ALA A 8 8.60 -2.54 -8.04
N SER A 9 7.92 -2.38 -9.18
CA SER A 9 8.54 -1.84 -10.41
C SER A 9 8.69 -0.31 -10.40
N SER A 10 8.03 0.41 -9.49
CA SER A 10 8.07 1.88 -9.46
C SER A 10 7.78 2.44 -8.06
N GLY A 11 7.93 3.75 -7.93
CA GLY A 11 7.49 4.51 -6.76
C GLY A 11 8.01 4.00 -5.42
N ILE A 12 7.12 3.94 -4.44
CA ILE A 12 7.45 3.57 -3.05
C ILE A 12 7.90 2.11 -2.98
N GLY A 13 7.24 1.19 -3.69
CA GLY A 13 7.58 -0.24 -3.66
C GLY A 13 8.99 -0.53 -4.16
N LYS A 14 9.41 0.13 -5.25
CA LYS A 14 10.79 0.06 -5.75
C LYS A 14 11.81 0.56 -4.72
N GLU A 15 11.53 1.68 -4.09
CA GLU A 15 12.44 2.25 -3.09
C GLU A 15 12.46 1.42 -1.79
N MET A 16 11.33 0.80 -1.38
CA MET A 16 11.29 -0.17 -0.28
C MET A 16 12.14 -1.40 -0.57
N ALA A 17 12.07 -1.93 -1.81
CA ALA A 17 12.91 -3.04 -2.23
C ALA A 17 14.40 -2.68 -2.13
N LYS A 18 14.81 -1.54 -2.70
CA LYS A 18 16.19 -1.06 -2.60
C LYS A 18 16.64 -0.85 -1.15
N TYR A 19 15.76 -0.31 -0.31
CA TYR A 19 16.08 -0.07 1.09
C TYR A 19 16.28 -1.38 1.88
N LEU A 20 15.44 -2.40 1.65
CA LEU A 20 15.56 -3.71 2.31
C LEU A 20 16.80 -4.50 1.87
N LEU A 21 17.35 -4.25 0.69
CA LEU A 21 18.63 -4.83 0.27
C LEU A 21 19.78 -4.48 1.22
N ASN A 22 19.75 -3.30 1.85
CA ASN A 22 20.73 -2.90 2.86
C ASN A 22 20.63 -3.69 4.19
N TYR A 23 19.56 -4.43 4.39
CA TYR A 23 19.31 -5.29 5.57
C TYR A 23 19.48 -6.78 5.25
N ASN A 24 20.12 -7.12 4.12
CA ASN A 24 20.36 -8.50 3.69
C ASN A 24 19.07 -9.35 3.54
N TYR A 25 17.95 -8.72 3.12
CA TYR A 25 16.75 -9.45 2.76
C TYR A 25 16.92 -10.16 1.41
N GLU A 26 16.45 -11.40 1.31
CA GLU A 26 16.08 -12.02 0.04
C GLU A 26 14.72 -11.46 -0.36
N LEU A 27 14.63 -10.90 -1.56
CA LEU A 27 13.44 -10.18 -2.01
C LEU A 27 12.69 -10.94 -3.10
N PHE A 28 11.39 -11.01 -2.93
CA PHE A 28 10.42 -11.55 -3.86
C PHE A 28 9.59 -10.37 -4.38
N LEU A 29 9.91 -9.90 -5.58
CA LEU A 29 9.34 -8.67 -6.12
C LEU A 29 8.27 -8.97 -7.16
N VAL A 30 7.10 -8.36 -7.01
CA VAL A 30 5.94 -8.60 -7.87
C VAL A 30 5.50 -7.31 -8.56
N ALA A 31 5.32 -7.38 -9.86
CA ALA A 31 4.64 -6.36 -10.67
C ALA A 31 3.92 -7.03 -11.84
N LYS A 32 3.07 -6.28 -12.54
CA LYS A 32 2.42 -6.77 -13.77
C LYS A 32 3.44 -6.95 -14.89
N ASP A 33 4.39 -6.02 -15.02
CA ASP A 33 5.49 -6.07 -15.98
C ASP A 33 6.75 -6.62 -15.29
N LYS A 34 7.00 -7.92 -15.53
CA LYS A 34 8.18 -8.63 -15.02
C LYS A 34 9.47 -8.12 -15.66
N ASP A 35 9.45 -7.80 -16.94
CA ASP A 35 10.66 -7.38 -17.67
C ASP A 35 11.19 -6.04 -17.12
N GLN A 36 10.28 -5.18 -16.69
CA GLN A 36 10.65 -3.94 -15.98
C GLN A 36 11.33 -4.24 -14.64
N LEU A 37 10.83 -5.20 -13.86
CA LEU A 37 11.49 -5.63 -12.61
C LEU A 37 12.87 -6.21 -12.90
N ASP A 38 13.00 -7.09 -13.87
CA ASP A 38 14.27 -7.72 -14.25
C ASP A 38 15.31 -6.67 -14.63
N LYS A 39 14.93 -5.66 -15.42
CA LYS A 39 15.83 -4.56 -15.79
C LYS A 39 16.30 -3.73 -14.57
N ILE A 40 15.41 -3.46 -13.62
CA ILE A 40 15.71 -2.63 -12.44
C ILE A 40 16.63 -3.37 -11.46
N PHE A 41 16.42 -4.68 -11.28
CA PHE A 41 17.08 -5.46 -10.23
C PHE A 41 18.07 -6.51 -10.75
N LYS A 42 18.47 -6.44 -12.03
CA LYS A 42 19.37 -7.42 -12.71
C LYS A 42 20.68 -7.71 -11.97
N ASP A 43 21.23 -6.73 -11.25
CA ASP A 43 22.52 -6.83 -10.58
C ASP A 43 22.44 -7.37 -9.15
N TYR A 44 21.22 -7.67 -8.65
CA TYR A 44 20.98 -8.09 -7.27
C TYR A 44 20.65 -9.59 -7.20
N LYS A 45 21.64 -10.42 -6.86
CA LYS A 45 21.51 -11.90 -6.80
C LYS A 45 20.47 -12.38 -5.79
N GLN A 46 20.18 -11.60 -4.73
CA GLN A 46 19.18 -11.91 -3.70
C GLN A 46 17.75 -11.48 -4.07
N VAL A 47 17.51 -11.07 -5.33
CA VAL A 47 16.19 -10.65 -5.81
C VAL A 47 15.63 -11.70 -6.76
N LYS A 48 14.39 -12.13 -6.49
CA LYS A 48 13.57 -12.94 -7.41
C LYS A 48 12.38 -12.10 -7.88
N THR A 49 12.11 -12.07 -9.16
CA THR A 49 11.08 -11.25 -9.78
C THR A 49 9.95 -12.10 -10.34
N TYR A 50 8.72 -11.59 -10.23
CA TYR A 50 7.51 -12.29 -10.63
C TYR A 50 6.55 -11.33 -11.36
N GLY A 51 6.01 -11.82 -12.49
CA GLY A 51 4.98 -11.13 -13.27
C GLY A 51 3.60 -11.66 -12.93
N TYR A 52 2.80 -10.87 -12.20
CA TYR A 52 1.42 -11.22 -11.86
C TYR A 52 0.51 -9.99 -11.98
N ASP A 53 -0.62 -10.14 -12.65
CA ASP A 53 -1.68 -9.14 -12.69
C ASP A 53 -2.59 -9.30 -11.46
N LEU A 54 -2.25 -8.59 -10.38
CA LEU A 54 -2.97 -8.68 -9.11
C LEU A 54 -4.40 -8.10 -9.15
N THR A 55 -4.85 -7.52 -10.25
CA THR A 55 -6.29 -7.22 -10.45
C THR A 55 -7.12 -8.51 -10.61
N LYS A 56 -6.45 -9.64 -10.86
CA LYS A 56 -7.10 -10.94 -11.05
C LYS A 56 -6.94 -11.80 -9.80
N GLU A 57 -8.05 -12.13 -9.17
CA GLU A 57 -8.07 -12.98 -7.97
C GLU A 57 -7.25 -14.26 -8.13
N LYS A 58 -7.42 -14.98 -9.26
CA LYS A 58 -6.67 -16.21 -9.55
C LYS A 58 -5.16 -16.00 -9.55
N GLU A 59 -4.68 -14.83 -9.99
CA GLU A 59 -3.26 -14.53 -10.02
C GLU A 59 -2.72 -14.22 -8.60
N CYS A 60 -3.53 -13.61 -7.73
CA CYS A 60 -3.17 -13.44 -6.32
C CYS A 60 -3.01 -14.81 -5.61
N ILE A 61 -3.94 -15.73 -5.86
CA ILE A 61 -3.89 -17.10 -5.30
C ILE A 61 -2.68 -17.86 -5.87
N LYS A 62 -2.44 -17.80 -7.18
CA LYS A 62 -1.27 -18.43 -7.81
C LYS A 62 0.06 -17.89 -7.25
N LEU A 63 0.15 -16.57 -7.01
CA LEU A 63 1.32 -15.96 -6.39
C LEU A 63 1.58 -16.54 -5.00
N TYR A 64 0.54 -16.62 -4.16
CA TYR A 64 0.65 -17.24 -2.85
C TYR A 64 1.08 -18.72 -2.94
N GLU A 65 0.42 -19.54 -3.76
CA GLU A 65 0.75 -20.94 -3.96
C GLU A 65 2.20 -21.13 -4.44
N LYS A 66 2.70 -20.21 -5.28
CA LYS A 66 4.10 -20.20 -5.74
C LYS A 66 5.10 -19.92 -4.61
N LEU A 67 4.70 -19.13 -3.63
CA LEU A 67 5.61 -18.59 -2.60
C LEU A 67 5.40 -19.18 -1.20
N LYS A 68 4.34 -19.95 -0.94
CA LYS A 68 4.03 -20.45 0.41
C LYS A 68 5.17 -21.26 1.03
N GLU A 69 5.91 -22.06 0.23
CA GLU A 69 7.06 -22.84 0.70
C GLU A 69 8.34 -22.01 0.91
N GLU A 70 8.38 -20.80 0.39
CA GLU A 70 9.53 -19.89 0.58
C GLU A 70 9.63 -19.34 1.99
N LYS A 71 8.61 -19.53 2.84
CA LYS A 71 8.55 -19.04 4.22
C LYS A 71 8.83 -17.54 4.30
N ILE A 72 8.05 -16.74 3.56
CA ILE A 72 8.14 -15.28 3.58
C ILE A 72 8.01 -14.78 5.03
N ASP A 73 8.89 -13.88 5.45
CA ASP A 73 8.89 -13.27 6.79
C ASP A 73 8.19 -11.93 6.83
N PHE A 74 8.19 -11.23 5.70
CA PHE A 74 7.66 -9.89 5.60
C PHE A 74 6.87 -9.69 4.31
N LEU A 75 5.56 -9.49 4.43
CA LEU A 75 4.68 -9.10 3.33
C LEU A 75 4.54 -7.58 3.29
N ILE A 76 4.81 -6.98 2.14
CA ILE A 76 4.55 -5.56 1.86
C ILE A 76 3.53 -5.47 0.73
N ASN A 77 2.27 -5.24 1.08
CA ASN A 77 1.22 -4.93 0.14
C ASN A 77 1.31 -3.44 -0.24
N ASN A 78 1.88 -3.18 -1.42
CA ASN A 78 2.11 -1.82 -1.88
C ASN A 78 1.47 -1.55 -3.25
N ALA A 79 1.19 -2.56 -4.06
CA ALA A 79 0.57 -2.38 -5.38
C ALA A 79 -0.77 -1.64 -5.28
N GLY A 80 -0.93 -0.58 -6.05
CA GLY A 80 -2.16 0.18 -6.05
C GLY A 80 -2.08 1.40 -6.95
N PHE A 81 -3.24 1.89 -7.37
CA PHE A 81 -3.34 3.14 -8.13
C PHE A 81 -4.59 3.92 -7.73
N GLY A 82 -4.70 5.13 -8.22
CA GLY A 82 -5.85 6.00 -8.03
C GLY A 82 -6.43 6.47 -9.35
N ASP A 83 -7.61 7.09 -9.27
CA ASP A 83 -8.24 7.83 -10.35
C ASP A 83 -8.93 9.07 -9.81
N ALA A 84 -8.99 10.14 -10.63
CA ALA A 84 -9.61 11.39 -10.25
C ALA A 84 -10.54 11.89 -11.37
N GLY A 85 -11.75 12.29 -10.99
CA GLY A 85 -12.79 12.82 -11.85
C GLY A 85 -14.13 12.87 -11.12
N ASN A 86 -15.14 13.48 -11.76
CA ASN A 86 -16.52 13.35 -11.28
C ASN A 86 -16.93 11.87 -11.32
N PHE A 87 -17.57 11.37 -10.27
CA PHE A 87 -17.95 9.97 -10.17
C PHE A 87 -18.82 9.47 -11.32
N THR A 88 -19.62 10.36 -11.90
CA THR A 88 -20.46 10.06 -13.07
C THR A 88 -19.70 10.07 -14.42
N GLU A 89 -18.43 10.51 -14.43
CA GLU A 89 -17.63 10.70 -15.65
C GLU A 89 -16.39 9.78 -15.67
N THR A 90 -16.01 9.20 -14.52
CA THR A 90 -14.88 8.27 -14.43
C THR A 90 -15.19 6.94 -15.12
N ASP A 91 -14.16 6.28 -15.64
CA ASP A 91 -14.28 5.00 -16.34
C ASP A 91 -14.56 3.86 -15.36
N LEU A 92 -15.72 3.21 -15.48
CA LEU A 92 -16.14 2.10 -14.61
C LEU A 92 -15.12 0.95 -14.64
N THR A 93 -14.55 0.62 -15.80
CA THR A 93 -13.57 -0.47 -15.90
C THR A 93 -12.31 -0.16 -15.11
N LYS A 94 -11.84 1.10 -15.17
CA LYS A 94 -10.69 1.57 -14.39
C LYS A 94 -10.98 1.53 -12.89
N GLU A 95 -12.19 1.94 -12.48
CA GLU A 95 -12.60 1.87 -11.06
C GLU A 95 -12.68 0.44 -10.56
N MET A 96 -13.27 -0.49 -11.33
CA MET A 96 -13.32 -1.91 -10.96
C MET A 96 -11.92 -2.51 -10.84
N ASN A 97 -11.01 -2.23 -11.76
CA ASN A 97 -9.60 -2.63 -11.65
C ASN A 97 -8.92 -2.03 -10.42
N MET A 98 -9.28 -0.79 -10.03
CA MET A 98 -8.78 -0.16 -8.79
C MET A 98 -9.29 -0.90 -7.54
N ILE A 99 -10.56 -1.27 -7.49
CA ILE A 99 -11.14 -2.06 -6.41
C ILE A 99 -10.46 -3.43 -6.34
N ASP A 100 -10.30 -4.08 -7.48
CA ASP A 100 -9.64 -5.39 -7.56
C ASP A 100 -8.19 -5.33 -7.05
N LEU A 101 -7.42 -4.33 -7.45
CA LEU A 101 -6.04 -4.19 -7.00
C LEU A 101 -5.93 -3.67 -5.58
N ASN A 102 -6.62 -2.56 -5.24
CA ASN A 102 -6.45 -1.89 -3.95
C ASN A 102 -7.18 -2.59 -2.80
N ILE A 103 -8.21 -3.40 -3.07
CA ILE A 103 -9.00 -4.11 -2.04
C ILE A 103 -8.79 -5.62 -2.17
N LYS A 104 -9.23 -6.26 -3.26
CA LYS A 104 -9.24 -7.72 -3.35
C LYS A 104 -7.84 -8.32 -3.26
N ALA A 105 -6.86 -7.77 -3.96
CA ALA A 105 -5.49 -8.25 -3.89
C ALA A 105 -4.90 -8.13 -2.47
N TYR A 106 -5.08 -6.98 -1.82
CA TYR A 106 -4.67 -6.78 -0.42
C TYR A 106 -5.35 -7.78 0.50
N HIS A 107 -6.68 -7.92 0.41
CA HIS A 107 -7.44 -8.85 1.24
C HIS A 107 -6.95 -10.30 1.08
N ILE A 108 -6.80 -10.77 -0.17
CA ILE A 108 -6.39 -12.13 -0.46
C ILE A 108 -4.98 -12.41 0.07
N LEU A 109 -4.02 -11.57 -0.29
CA LEU A 109 -2.63 -11.77 0.12
C LEU A 109 -2.47 -11.65 1.64
N THR A 110 -3.09 -10.64 2.26
CA THR A 110 -3.10 -10.50 3.72
C THR A 110 -3.69 -11.73 4.38
N LYS A 111 -4.87 -12.21 3.94
CA LYS A 111 -5.54 -13.39 4.52
C LYS A 111 -4.68 -14.64 4.44
N LEU A 112 -4.09 -14.90 3.27
CA LEU A 112 -3.33 -16.13 3.04
C LEU A 112 -1.99 -16.11 3.80
N PHE A 113 -1.21 -15.04 3.69
CA PHE A 113 0.05 -14.93 4.42
C PHE A 113 -0.13 -14.77 5.93
N LEU A 114 -1.17 -14.07 6.38
CA LEU A 114 -1.47 -13.97 7.81
C LEU A 114 -1.76 -15.34 8.43
N LYS A 115 -2.49 -16.22 7.72
CA LYS A 115 -2.72 -17.60 8.16
C LYS A 115 -1.40 -18.35 8.38
N ASP A 116 -0.45 -18.26 7.45
CA ASP A 116 0.86 -18.90 7.60
C ASP A 116 1.67 -18.27 8.76
N PHE A 117 1.61 -16.94 8.88
CA PHE A 117 2.32 -16.21 9.92
C PHE A 117 1.79 -16.56 11.31
N THR A 118 0.47 -16.67 11.48
CA THR A 118 -0.13 -17.07 12.76
C THR A 118 0.16 -18.52 13.12
N GLN A 119 0.15 -19.45 12.16
CA GLN A 119 0.50 -20.86 12.38
C GLN A 119 1.92 -21.03 12.93
N ARG A 120 2.89 -20.24 12.42
CA ARG A 120 4.29 -20.28 12.90
C ARG A 120 4.58 -19.25 14.00
N ASN A 121 3.56 -18.47 14.39
CA ASN A 121 3.63 -17.37 15.35
C ASN A 121 4.79 -16.39 15.07
N TYR A 122 5.07 -16.15 13.81
CA TYR A 122 6.13 -15.26 13.33
C TYR A 122 5.83 -14.72 11.95
N GLY A 123 6.00 -13.42 11.75
CA GLY A 123 5.85 -12.75 10.49
C GLY A 123 5.47 -11.27 10.65
N ARG A 124 5.53 -10.54 9.56
CA ARG A 124 5.23 -9.12 9.53
C ARG A 124 4.46 -8.75 8.27
N ILE A 125 3.49 -7.86 8.42
CA ILE A 125 2.74 -7.28 7.30
C ILE A 125 2.87 -5.75 7.34
N LEU A 126 3.12 -5.14 6.19
CA LEU A 126 3.01 -3.70 5.98
C LEU A 126 2.00 -3.44 4.86
N GLU A 127 0.90 -2.80 5.21
CA GLU A 127 -0.10 -2.33 4.26
C GLU A 127 0.21 -0.89 3.83
N VAL A 128 0.42 -0.65 2.54
CA VAL A 128 0.59 0.71 2.02
C VAL A 128 -0.79 1.31 1.75
N ALA A 129 -1.33 1.94 2.79
CA ALA A 129 -2.59 2.67 2.75
C ALA A 129 -2.42 4.10 2.16
N SER A 130 -2.99 5.11 2.79
CA SER A 130 -2.87 6.53 2.45
C SER A 130 -3.54 7.37 3.55
N MET A 131 -3.23 8.67 3.62
CA MET A 131 -4.05 9.65 4.34
C MET A 131 -5.51 9.66 3.85
N ALA A 132 -5.75 9.30 2.58
CA ALA A 132 -7.08 9.08 2.02
C ALA A 132 -7.92 8.03 2.78
N GLY A 133 -7.28 7.15 3.54
CA GLY A 133 -7.96 6.14 4.35
C GLY A 133 -8.61 6.67 5.63
N PHE A 134 -8.45 7.95 5.98
CA PHE A 134 -9.00 8.54 7.21
C PHE A 134 -10.05 9.62 6.97
N MET A 135 -10.38 9.90 5.72
CA MET A 135 -11.31 10.98 5.38
C MET A 135 -12.02 10.69 4.04
N PRO A 136 -13.15 11.33 3.75
CA PRO A 136 -13.77 11.30 2.43
C PRO A 136 -13.00 12.19 1.44
N GLY A 137 -13.01 11.81 0.15
CA GLY A 137 -12.33 12.57 -0.91
C GLY A 137 -13.20 12.75 -2.16
N PRO A 138 -13.95 13.86 -2.28
CA PRO A 138 -14.67 14.21 -3.50
C PRO A 138 -13.72 14.19 -4.70
N TYR A 139 -14.22 13.83 -5.87
CA TYR A 139 -13.45 13.66 -7.12
C TYR A 139 -12.40 12.54 -7.13
N MET A 140 -12.25 11.79 -6.03
CA MET A 140 -11.46 10.57 -5.93
C MET A 140 -12.20 9.50 -5.10
N ALA A 141 -13.52 9.45 -5.19
CA ALA A 141 -14.39 8.70 -4.29
C ALA A 141 -13.98 7.23 -4.15
N THR A 142 -13.82 6.52 -5.27
CA THR A 142 -13.43 5.11 -5.28
C THR A 142 -12.06 4.89 -4.65
N TYR A 143 -11.06 5.73 -4.98
CA TYR A 143 -9.72 5.62 -4.37
C TYR A 143 -9.76 5.77 -2.83
N TYR A 144 -10.43 6.83 -2.34
CA TYR A 144 -10.56 7.06 -0.90
C TYR A 144 -11.29 5.91 -0.21
N ALA A 145 -12.36 5.40 -0.79
CA ALA A 145 -13.09 4.23 -0.28
C ALA A 145 -12.19 2.99 -0.20
N THR A 146 -11.36 2.72 -1.23
CA THR A 146 -10.41 1.59 -1.19
C THR A 146 -9.39 1.73 -0.08
N LYS A 147 -8.88 2.94 0.18
CA LYS A 147 -7.90 3.19 1.24
C LYS A 147 -8.51 3.17 2.64
N ASN A 148 -9.79 3.59 2.79
CA ASN A 148 -10.56 3.39 4.03
C ASN A 148 -10.71 1.90 4.36
N TYR A 149 -11.01 1.05 3.36
CA TYR A 149 -11.08 -0.40 3.54
C TYR A 149 -9.78 -0.96 4.16
N ILE A 150 -8.61 -0.59 3.60
CA ILE A 150 -7.31 -1.08 4.09
C ILE A 150 -7.04 -0.61 5.53
N VAL A 151 -7.36 0.65 5.84
CA VAL A 151 -7.20 1.18 7.20
C VAL A 151 -8.04 0.39 8.20
N SER A 152 -9.34 0.20 7.92
CA SER A 152 -10.23 -0.55 8.80
C SER A 152 -9.76 -1.99 8.98
N LEU A 153 -9.53 -2.71 7.87
CA LEU A 153 -9.05 -4.09 7.89
C LEU A 153 -7.77 -4.26 8.74
N THR A 154 -6.81 -3.33 8.59
CA THR A 154 -5.54 -3.40 9.32
C THR A 154 -5.72 -3.19 10.82
N LEU A 155 -6.60 -2.26 11.21
CA LEU A 155 -6.90 -1.99 12.62
C LEU A 155 -7.55 -3.19 13.30
N ASP A 156 -8.51 -3.81 12.62
CA ASP A 156 -9.25 -4.96 13.15
C ASP A 156 -8.32 -6.18 13.30
N ILE A 157 -7.52 -6.49 12.29
CA ILE A 157 -6.51 -7.58 12.37
C ILE A 157 -5.48 -7.31 13.49
N TYR A 158 -5.04 -6.07 13.66
CA TYR A 158 -4.11 -5.73 14.73
C TYR A 158 -4.69 -6.05 16.11
N GLU A 159 -5.95 -5.71 16.37
CA GLU A 159 -6.59 -5.97 17.67
C GLU A 159 -6.83 -7.48 17.88
N GLU A 160 -7.19 -8.24 16.82
CA GLU A 160 -7.29 -9.69 16.87
C GLU A 160 -5.94 -10.32 17.25
N LEU A 161 -4.87 -9.98 16.55
CA LEU A 161 -3.51 -10.48 16.86
C LEU A 161 -3.06 -10.14 18.27
N LYS A 162 -3.41 -8.97 18.78
CA LYS A 162 -3.09 -8.53 20.13
C LYS A 162 -3.84 -9.35 21.18
N LYS A 163 -5.13 -9.62 20.98
CA LYS A 163 -5.95 -10.45 21.86
C LYS A 163 -5.45 -11.91 21.92
N ASP A 164 -4.99 -12.42 20.78
CA ASP A 164 -4.42 -13.77 20.68
C ASP A 164 -2.98 -13.86 21.21
N ASN A 165 -2.40 -12.77 21.74
CA ASN A 165 -0.99 -12.67 22.15
C ASN A 165 -0.01 -13.14 21.06
N SER A 166 -0.33 -12.88 19.79
CA SER A 166 0.46 -13.28 18.64
C SER A 166 1.77 -12.47 18.52
N ASN A 167 2.86 -13.15 18.13
CA ASN A 167 4.11 -12.50 17.78
C ASN A 167 4.09 -11.89 16.36
N VAL A 168 3.07 -12.18 15.54
CA VAL A 168 2.88 -11.57 14.22
C VAL A 168 2.63 -10.08 14.38
N LYS A 169 3.24 -9.28 13.51
CA LYS A 169 3.09 -7.81 13.52
C LYS A 169 2.44 -7.33 12.24
N ILE A 170 1.48 -6.43 12.37
CA ILE A 170 0.88 -5.72 11.24
C ILE A 170 1.02 -4.21 11.44
N SER A 171 1.30 -3.51 10.35
CA SER A 171 1.47 -2.06 10.30
C SER A 171 0.81 -1.52 9.04
N MET A 172 0.42 -0.25 9.06
CA MET A 172 0.00 0.46 7.85
C MET A 172 0.81 1.75 7.67
N PHE A 173 1.27 1.99 6.44
CA PHE A 173 1.90 3.24 6.04
C PHE A 173 0.86 4.13 5.35
N CYS A 174 0.64 5.32 5.90
CA CYS A 174 -0.39 6.25 5.45
C CYS A 174 0.24 7.58 4.99
N PRO A 175 0.90 7.60 3.81
CA PRO A 175 1.47 8.83 3.28
C PRO A 175 0.38 9.79 2.78
N GLY A 176 0.73 11.08 2.74
CA GLY A 176 0.13 12.05 1.84
C GLY A 176 0.71 11.92 0.42
N PRO A 177 0.74 13.00 -0.37
CA PRO A 177 1.35 12.98 -1.71
C PRO A 177 2.83 12.59 -1.65
N VAL A 178 3.22 11.65 -2.50
CA VAL A 178 4.61 11.18 -2.68
C VAL A 178 5.01 11.43 -4.13
N ASN A 179 6.20 11.94 -4.34
CA ASN A 179 6.72 12.18 -5.69
C ASN A 179 7.03 10.85 -6.40
N THR A 180 6.03 10.37 -7.14
CA THR A 180 6.04 9.13 -7.91
C THR A 180 5.21 9.32 -9.18
N ASN A 181 5.16 8.31 -10.04
CA ASN A 181 4.28 8.33 -11.20
C ASN A 181 2.77 8.19 -10.86
N PHE A 182 2.43 8.05 -9.57
CA PHE A 182 1.04 7.93 -9.11
C PHE A 182 0.16 9.09 -9.60
N ASN A 183 0.65 10.32 -9.52
CA ASN A 183 -0.09 11.52 -9.92
C ASN A 183 -0.48 11.48 -11.40
N ASN A 184 0.41 10.99 -12.27
CA ASN A 184 0.13 10.83 -13.69
C ASN A 184 -0.92 9.74 -13.94
N VAL A 185 -0.78 8.59 -13.27
CA VAL A 185 -1.72 7.46 -13.39
C VAL A 185 -3.10 7.83 -12.86
N ALA A 186 -3.16 8.52 -11.72
CA ALA A 186 -4.39 8.98 -11.09
C ALA A 186 -4.98 10.23 -11.77
N ASN A 187 -4.26 10.82 -12.72
CA ASN A 187 -4.64 12.04 -13.38
C ASN A 187 -4.95 13.17 -12.38
N VAL A 188 -4.12 13.35 -11.34
CA VAL A 188 -4.32 14.33 -10.27
C VAL A 188 -3.09 15.22 -10.11
N LYS A 189 -3.32 16.50 -9.78
CA LYS A 189 -2.27 17.44 -9.34
C LYS A 189 -2.59 17.84 -7.91
N PHE A 190 -1.70 17.49 -6.98
CA PHE A 190 -1.85 17.94 -5.60
C PHE A 190 -1.12 19.27 -5.39
N ASN A 191 -1.81 20.26 -4.84
CA ASN A 191 -1.23 21.55 -4.44
C ASN A 191 -0.58 21.50 -3.05
N ILE A 192 -0.25 20.30 -2.57
CA ILE A 192 0.37 20.05 -1.25
C ILE A 192 1.78 19.53 -1.47
N SER A 193 2.73 19.93 -0.63
CA SER A 193 4.12 19.47 -0.71
C SER A 193 4.20 17.94 -0.64
N SER A 194 4.83 17.34 -1.65
CA SER A 194 5.09 15.89 -1.71
C SER A 194 6.42 15.56 -1.04
N ILE A 195 6.52 14.37 -0.44
CA ILE A 195 7.78 13.79 0.01
C ILE A 195 8.38 12.93 -1.10
N SER A 196 9.72 12.71 -1.06
CA SER A 196 10.34 11.78 -2.01
C SER A 196 9.95 10.34 -1.73
N SER A 197 9.91 9.49 -2.78
CA SER A 197 9.67 8.06 -2.65
C SER A 197 10.73 7.35 -1.80
N THR A 198 11.97 7.80 -1.87
CA THR A 198 13.08 7.27 -1.06
C THR A 198 12.87 7.58 0.43
N PHE A 199 12.50 8.82 0.78
CA PHE A 199 12.16 9.16 2.16
C PHE A 199 10.93 8.37 2.65
N ALA A 200 9.89 8.29 1.83
CA ALA A 200 8.66 7.55 2.15
C ALA A 200 8.97 6.08 2.46
N ALA A 201 9.74 5.41 1.61
CA ALA A 201 10.14 4.01 1.76
C ALA A 201 10.94 3.79 3.05
N LYS A 202 12.01 4.57 3.24
CA LYS A 202 12.83 4.51 4.45
C LYS A 202 12.00 4.72 5.71
N TYR A 203 11.19 5.78 5.75
CA TYR A 203 10.37 6.12 6.90
C TYR A 203 9.34 5.02 7.23
N ALA A 204 8.71 4.43 6.20
CA ALA A 204 7.78 3.33 6.37
C ALA A 204 8.46 2.10 6.98
N ILE A 205 9.57 1.63 6.39
CA ILE A 205 10.29 0.43 6.85
C ILE A 205 10.84 0.62 8.26
N ASP A 206 11.52 1.74 8.55
CA ASP A 206 12.10 2.01 9.88
C ASP A 206 11.03 2.02 10.99
N ASN A 207 9.85 2.58 10.71
CA ASN A 207 8.77 2.61 11.70
C ASN A 207 8.00 1.27 11.78
N THR A 208 7.97 0.49 10.69
CA THR A 208 7.46 -0.88 10.70
C THR A 208 8.33 -1.77 11.59
N PHE A 209 9.66 -1.64 11.52
CA PHE A 209 10.58 -2.37 12.40
C PHE A 209 10.46 -1.96 13.88
N LYS A 210 9.97 -0.76 14.16
CA LYS A 210 9.59 -0.30 15.51
C LYS A 210 8.21 -0.76 15.96
N ASN A 211 7.54 -1.64 15.20
CA ASN A 211 6.20 -2.16 15.46
C ASN A 211 5.10 -1.07 15.59
N LYS A 212 5.25 0.06 14.89
CA LYS A 212 4.19 1.07 14.86
C LYS A 212 3.03 0.59 14.01
N LEU A 213 1.83 0.62 14.56
CA LEU A 213 0.60 0.26 13.84
C LEU A 213 0.30 1.26 12.72
N ILE A 214 0.21 2.55 13.05
CA ILE A 214 -0.09 3.63 12.10
C ILE A 214 1.18 4.44 11.86
N ILE A 215 1.66 4.44 10.62
CA ILE A 215 2.89 5.13 10.22
C ILE A 215 2.51 6.30 9.32
N ILE A 216 2.58 7.52 9.86
CA ILE A 216 2.25 8.77 9.17
C ILE A 216 3.50 9.62 9.07
N PRO A 217 3.91 10.05 7.86
CA PRO A 217 5.05 10.94 7.68
C PRO A 217 4.87 12.26 8.45
N PRO A 218 5.96 12.89 8.90
CA PRO A 218 5.91 14.10 9.74
C PRO A 218 5.06 15.22 9.17
N ASN A 219 5.13 15.47 7.86
CA ASN A 219 4.38 16.51 7.17
C ASN A 219 2.85 16.28 7.16
N MET A 220 2.38 15.06 7.47
CA MET A 220 0.95 14.70 7.48
C MET A 220 0.38 14.51 8.88
N LYS A 221 1.18 14.58 9.94
CA LYS A 221 0.71 14.32 11.32
C LYS A 221 -0.39 15.27 11.77
N ILE A 222 -0.26 16.55 11.47
CA ILE A 222 -1.28 17.55 11.82
C ILE A 222 -2.58 17.26 11.07
N ASN A 223 -2.48 16.99 9.78
CA ASN A 223 -3.64 16.64 8.95
C ASN A 223 -4.35 15.39 9.51
N TYR A 224 -3.59 14.37 9.91
CA TYR A 224 -4.16 13.17 10.53
C TYR A 224 -4.92 13.50 11.83
N LEU A 225 -4.36 14.33 12.72
CA LEU A 225 -5.04 14.74 13.94
C LEU A 225 -6.34 15.49 13.61
N LEU A 226 -6.30 16.37 12.62
CA LEU A 226 -7.49 17.12 12.19
C LEU A 226 -8.60 16.17 11.68
N THR A 227 -8.28 15.05 11.02
CA THR A 227 -9.32 14.08 10.58
C THR A 227 -10.08 13.44 11.75
N LYS A 228 -9.56 13.50 12.97
CA LYS A 228 -10.19 12.93 14.17
C LYS A 228 -11.15 13.87 14.89
N ILE A 229 -10.99 15.18 14.70
CA ILE A 229 -11.74 16.22 15.44
C ILE A 229 -12.58 17.12 14.55
N VAL A 230 -12.22 17.27 13.28
CA VAL A 230 -12.96 18.15 12.37
C VAL A 230 -14.23 17.44 11.86
N PRO A 231 -15.42 18.07 11.93
CA PRO A 231 -16.66 17.49 11.41
C PRO A 231 -16.54 17.13 9.92
N THR A 232 -17.09 15.98 9.56
CA THR A 232 -16.99 15.41 8.19
C THR A 232 -17.43 16.39 7.09
N LYS A 233 -18.48 17.22 7.34
CA LYS A 233 -18.96 18.21 6.38
C LYS A 233 -17.89 19.27 6.04
N ILE A 234 -17.08 19.68 7.01
CA ILE A 234 -15.98 20.63 6.80
C ILE A 234 -14.86 19.97 6.00
N VAL A 235 -14.50 18.72 6.36
CA VAL A 235 -13.49 17.93 5.63
C VAL A 235 -13.90 17.75 4.16
N LEU A 236 -15.16 17.44 3.89
CA LEU A 236 -15.71 17.35 2.53
C LEU A 236 -15.54 18.65 1.74
N GLY A 237 -15.91 19.79 2.35
CA GLY A 237 -15.77 21.10 1.71
C GLY A 237 -14.31 21.43 1.36
N VAL A 238 -13.40 21.24 2.30
CA VAL A 238 -11.96 21.51 2.09
C VAL A 238 -11.37 20.58 1.03
N ASN A 239 -11.64 19.27 1.11
CA ASN A 239 -11.13 18.31 0.15
C ASN A 239 -11.71 18.54 -1.25
N SER A 240 -12.97 18.96 -1.36
CA SER A 240 -13.59 19.33 -2.64
C SER A 240 -12.85 20.48 -3.32
N LEU A 241 -12.44 21.52 -2.56
CA LEU A 241 -11.68 22.64 -3.09
C LEU A 241 -10.26 22.24 -3.52
N ILE A 242 -9.60 21.36 -2.74
CA ILE A 242 -8.22 20.91 -3.05
C ILE A 242 -8.18 20.01 -4.28
N GLN A 243 -9.21 19.18 -4.48
CA GLN A 243 -9.22 18.13 -5.52
C GLN A 243 -10.01 18.51 -6.77
N ARG A 244 -10.80 19.59 -6.70
CA ARG A 244 -11.55 20.11 -7.87
C ARG A 244 -10.56 20.51 -8.96
N ARG A 245 -10.75 19.97 -10.15
CA ARG A 245 -10.08 20.47 -11.35
C ARG A 245 -10.86 21.66 -11.87
N ASP A 246 -10.20 22.78 -12.02
CA ASP A 246 -10.70 23.80 -12.92
C ASP A 246 -10.70 23.19 -14.33
N LYS A 247 -11.86 23.30 -14.98
CA LYS A 247 -12.08 22.82 -16.37
C LYS A 247 -11.22 23.63 -17.34
#